data_adfd7e9611f4e6cbb5d7d226c13a4306
#
_entry.id   adfd7e9611f4e6cbb5d7d226c13a4306
#
_cell.length_a   1.000
_cell.length_b   1.000
_cell.length_c   1.000
_cell.angle_alpha   90.00
_cell.angle_beta   90.00
_cell.angle_gamma   90.00
#
_symmetry.space_group_name_H-M   'P 1'
#
loop_
_entity.id
_entity.type
_entity.pdbx_description
1 polymer ?
#
loop_
_entity_poly.entity_id
_entity_poly.type
_entity_poly.pdbx_seq_one_letter_code
_entity_poly.pdbx_strand_id
1 'polypeptide(L)'
;TNPATGEALAEVASCDAADAELAVGHARAAFEAGEWSRLAPGRRKKVLLRLAELLEAHKHELALLDTLDMGKPVTSSLGDMAGAIACFRYQAECIDKLYGEVAPTGEEALALVLREPLGVVASIVPWNFPLMMTAWKVAPALAAGNSVILKPSEKSPLSALRLAALAREAGLPPGVFQVLPGFGHTVGKALALSMGVDCLAFTGSTATGKQLMQYAGQSNLKRVYLECGGKSPNIVFADCKDLGRVAKHAAAAIFHNQGEVCIAGSRLLVENSIREAFIDQVLEAAKGMQPGDPLDPESFMGAIVDEAQ
;
A
#
# COMPACT_ATOMS: atom_id res chain seq x y z
N THR A 1 -18.40 -0.56 -6.42
CA THR A 1 -18.90 -1.31 -7.59
C THR A 1 -17.96 -2.46 -7.86
N ASN A 2 -18.51 -3.66 -8.17
CA ASN A 2 -17.71 -4.82 -8.59
C ASN A 2 -17.31 -4.65 -10.05
N PRO A 3 -16.02 -4.59 -10.41
CA PRO A 3 -15.58 -4.42 -11.79
C PRO A 3 -16.00 -5.57 -12.74
N ALA A 4 -16.17 -6.78 -12.21
CA ALA A 4 -16.52 -7.95 -13.01
C ALA A 4 -18.00 -8.01 -13.40
N THR A 5 -18.90 -7.45 -12.56
CA THR A 5 -20.37 -7.53 -12.78
C THR A 5 -21.01 -6.17 -13.01
N GLY A 6 -20.36 -5.08 -12.64
CA GLY A 6 -20.94 -3.72 -12.64
C GLY A 6 -21.91 -3.44 -11.49
N GLU A 7 -22.13 -4.41 -10.59
CA GLU A 7 -23.08 -4.26 -9.48
C GLU A 7 -22.49 -3.43 -8.34
N ALA A 8 -23.34 -2.67 -7.65
CA ALA A 8 -22.96 -1.95 -6.45
C ALA A 8 -22.70 -2.94 -5.28
N LEU A 9 -21.52 -2.86 -4.68
CA LEU A 9 -21.15 -3.68 -3.51
C LEU A 9 -21.63 -3.05 -2.21
N ALA A 10 -21.38 -1.76 -2.06
CA ALA A 10 -21.71 -0.99 -0.87
C ALA A 10 -21.74 0.51 -1.17
N GLU A 11 -22.39 1.26 -0.30
CA GLU A 11 -22.25 2.71 -0.21
C GLU A 11 -21.19 3.05 0.84
N VAL A 12 -20.26 3.91 0.47
CA VAL A 12 -19.13 4.32 1.34
C VAL A 12 -19.16 5.83 1.49
N ALA A 13 -18.91 6.33 2.70
CA ALA A 13 -18.82 7.76 2.96
C ALA A 13 -17.79 8.43 2.03
N SER A 14 -18.11 9.60 1.53
CA SER A 14 -17.20 10.43 0.73
C SER A 14 -16.73 11.60 1.60
N CYS A 15 -15.60 11.40 2.28
CA CYS A 15 -15.01 12.42 3.14
C CYS A 15 -14.53 13.63 2.34
N ASP A 16 -14.65 14.78 2.95
CA ASP A 16 -14.25 16.07 2.40
C ASP A 16 -13.13 16.76 3.20
N ALA A 17 -12.97 18.06 3.01
CA ALA A 17 -11.94 18.85 3.69
C ALA A 17 -12.23 19.02 5.19
N ALA A 18 -13.50 19.10 5.59
CA ALA A 18 -13.89 19.22 6.99
C ALA A 18 -13.62 17.91 7.75
N ASP A 19 -13.89 16.77 7.12
CA ASP A 19 -13.55 15.44 7.66
C ASP A 19 -12.03 15.28 7.83
N ALA A 20 -11.26 15.78 6.85
CA ALA A 20 -9.80 15.76 6.93
C ALA A 20 -9.28 16.59 8.10
N GLU A 21 -9.81 17.79 8.31
CA GLU A 21 -9.44 18.66 9.43
C GLU A 21 -9.76 18.01 10.78
N LEU A 22 -10.97 17.46 10.92
CA LEU A 22 -11.39 16.72 12.10
C LEU A 22 -10.48 15.53 12.40
N ALA A 23 -10.16 14.73 11.38
CA ALA A 23 -9.29 13.57 11.53
C ALA A 23 -7.86 13.97 11.91
N VAL A 24 -7.32 15.03 11.33
CA VAL A 24 -6.01 15.57 11.71
C VAL A 24 -6.00 16.05 13.15
N GLY A 25 -7.07 16.74 13.59
CA GLY A 25 -7.22 17.15 14.99
C GLY A 25 -7.21 15.96 15.94
N HIS A 26 -7.98 14.91 15.67
CA HIS A 26 -8.01 13.70 16.47
C HIS A 26 -6.66 12.94 16.45
N ALA A 27 -6.00 12.83 15.30
CA ALA A 27 -4.70 12.18 15.18
C ALA A 27 -3.62 12.92 15.99
N ARG A 28 -3.64 14.26 15.94
CA ARG A 28 -2.71 15.11 16.69
C ARG A 28 -2.95 14.97 18.20
N ALA A 29 -4.20 15.06 18.65
CA ALA A 29 -4.54 14.87 20.05
C ALA A 29 -4.12 13.49 20.57
N ALA A 30 -4.36 12.42 19.82
CA ALA A 30 -3.94 11.06 20.18
C ALA A 30 -2.40 10.92 20.23
N PHE A 31 -1.68 11.56 19.31
CA PHE A 31 -0.23 11.58 19.31
C PHE A 31 0.33 12.29 20.54
N GLU A 32 -0.19 13.48 20.86
CA GLU A 32 0.24 14.30 21.99
C GLU A 32 -0.15 13.71 23.35
N ALA A 33 -1.28 13.03 23.45
CA ALA A 33 -1.65 12.25 24.64
C ALA A 33 -0.62 11.18 25.00
N GLY A 34 0.06 10.61 24.00
CA GLY A 34 1.16 9.69 24.22
C GLY A 34 0.76 8.26 24.53
N GLU A 35 -0.53 7.93 24.47
CA GLU A 35 -1.01 6.56 24.72
C GLU A 35 -0.42 5.54 23.74
N TRP A 36 -0.05 5.98 22.54
CA TRP A 36 0.63 5.19 21.53
C TRP A 36 2.08 5.65 21.30
N SER A 37 2.30 6.94 21.07
CA SER A 37 3.61 7.50 20.71
C SER A 37 4.67 7.28 21.80
N ARG A 38 4.25 7.33 23.06
CA ARG A 38 5.12 7.08 24.23
C ARG A 38 4.91 5.70 24.87
N LEU A 39 4.08 4.84 24.26
CA LEU A 39 3.88 3.48 24.74
C LEU A 39 5.19 2.69 24.65
N ALA A 40 5.53 1.95 25.68
CA ALA A 40 6.75 1.14 25.71
C ALA A 40 6.82 0.22 24.46
N PRO A 41 8.00 0.10 23.80
CA PRO A 41 8.17 -0.66 22.56
C PRO A 41 7.56 -2.05 22.59
N GLY A 42 7.81 -2.83 23.65
CA GLY A 42 7.26 -4.18 23.78
C GLY A 42 5.73 -4.27 23.90
N ARG A 43 5.07 -3.20 24.39
CA ARG A 43 3.59 -3.14 24.41
C ARG A 43 3.04 -2.80 23.02
N ARG A 44 3.65 -1.84 22.33
CA ARG A 44 3.30 -1.46 20.95
C ARG A 44 3.47 -2.66 20.00
N LYS A 45 4.58 -3.40 20.14
CA LYS A 45 4.82 -4.65 19.41
C LYS A 45 3.69 -5.67 19.61
N LYS A 46 3.24 -5.91 20.86
CA LYS A 46 2.15 -6.86 21.14
C LYS A 46 0.85 -6.51 20.44
N VAL A 47 0.49 -5.23 20.38
CA VAL A 47 -0.73 -4.77 19.69
C VAL A 47 -0.62 -5.02 18.20
N LEU A 48 0.52 -4.72 17.56
CA LEU A 48 0.70 -4.95 16.12
C LEU A 48 0.78 -6.44 15.76
N LEU A 49 1.37 -7.28 16.62
CA LEU A 49 1.32 -8.74 16.45
C LEU A 49 -0.11 -9.26 16.57
N ARG A 50 -0.90 -8.74 17.54
CA ARG A 50 -2.32 -9.08 17.66
C ARG A 50 -3.11 -8.65 16.41
N LEU A 51 -2.82 -7.49 15.84
CA LEU A 51 -3.41 -7.07 14.57
C LEU A 51 -3.06 -8.05 13.44
N ALA A 52 -1.81 -8.48 13.35
CA ALA A 52 -1.39 -9.48 12.35
C ALA A 52 -2.09 -10.84 12.53
N GLU A 53 -2.35 -11.26 13.77
CA GLU A 53 -3.16 -12.46 14.06
C GLU A 53 -4.61 -12.30 13.61
N LEU A 54 -5.23 -11.14 13.85
CA LEU A 54 -6.58 -10.84 13.39
C LEU A 54 -6.66 -10.81 11.86
N LEU A 55 -5.67 -10.21 11.19
CA LEU A 55 -5.59 -10.24 9.73
C LEU A 55 -5.48 -11.68 9.20
N GLU A 56 -4.70 -12.54 9.84
CA GLU A 56 -4.60 -13.97 9.47
C GLU A 56 -5.95 -14.69 9.66
N ALA A 57 -6.62 -14.43 10.78
CA ALA A 57 -7.94 -15.03 11.06
C ALA A 57 -9.03 -14.60 10.05
N HIS A 58 -8.91 -13.37 9.52
CA HIS A 58 -9.86 -12.79 8.56
C HIS A 58 -9.34 -12.76 7.11
N LYS A 59 -8.27 -13.49 6.79
CA LYS A 59 -7.60 -13.38 5.48
C LYS A 59 -8.50 -13.68 4.28
N HIS A 60 -9.43 -14.62 4.41
CA HIS A 60 -10.37 -14.95 3.32
C HIS A 60 -11.41 -13.86 3.11
N GLU A 61 -11.94 -13.28 4.20
CA GLU A 61 -12.82 -12.11 4.15
C GLU A 61 -12.12 -10.94 3.45
N LEU A 62 -10.92 -10.61 3.87
CA LEU A 62 -10.14 -9.50 3.33
C LEU A 62 -9.73 -9.71 1.86
N ALA A 63 -9.35 -10.93 1.48
CA ALA A 63 -9.06 -11.29 0.10
C ALA A 63 -10.29 -11.16 -0.79
N LEU A 64 -11.46 -11.59 -0.30
CA LEU A 64 -12.71 -11.43 -1.03
C LEU A 64 -13.08 -9.96 -1.22
N LEU A 65 -12.89 -9.11 -0.21
CA LEU A 65 -13.10 -7.67 -0.33
C LEU A 65 -12.21 -7.05 -1.41
N ASP A 66 -10.91 -7.37 -1.44
CA ASP A 66 -10.00 -6.87 -2.47
C ASP A 66 -10.38 -7.37 -3.88
N THR A 67 -10.77 -8.65 -4.01
CA THR A 67 -11.24 -9.23 -5.28
C THR A 67 -12.49 -8.53 -5.80
N LEU A 68 -13.49 -8.34 -4.95
CA LEU A 68 -14.75 -7.71 -5.33
C LEU A 68 -14.59 -6.22 -5.63
N ASP A 69 -13.70 -5.53 -4.92
CA ASP A 69 -13.51 -4.09 -5.03
C ASP A 69 -12.71 -3.68 -6.28
N MET A 70 -11.69 -4.50 -6.68
CA MET A 70 -10.80 -4.10 -7.77
C MET A 70 -10.70 -5.11 -8.92
N GLY A 71 -11.36 -6.27 -8.83
CA GLY A 71 -11.49 -7.20 -9.95
C GLY A 71 -10.38 -8.23 -10.10
N LYS A 72 -9.35 -8.28 -9.25
CA LYS A 72 -8.28 -9.29 -9.33
C LYS A 72 -8.76 -10.69 -8.93
N PRO A 73 -8.10 -11.77 -9.42
CA PRO A 73 -8.43 -13.13 -9.00
C PRO A 73 -8.29 -13.33 -7.49
N VAL A 74 -9.21 -14.10 -6.90
CA VAL A 74 -9.22 -14.39 -5.47
C VAL A 74 -7.94 -15.07 -4.97
N THR A 75 -7.31 -15.88 -5.81
CA THR A 75 -6.00 -16.50 -5.52
C THR A 75 -4.89 -15.47 -5.40
N SER A 76 -4.90 -14.45 -6.27
CA SER A 76 -3.96 -13.30 -6.18
C SER A 76 -4.19 -12.50 -4.91
N SER A 77 -5.47 -12.19 -4.58
CA SER A 77 -5.81 -11.49 -3.33
C SER A 77 -5.36 -12.25 -2.09
N LEU A 78 -5.50 -13.58 -2.06
CA LEU A 78 -5.00 -14.41 -0.95
C LEU A 78 -3.47 -14.31 -0.79
N GLY A 79 -2.74 -14.26 -1.92
CA GLY A 79 -1.30 -14.00 -1.93
C GLY A 79 -0.95 -12.62 -1.35
N ASP A 80 -1.71 -11.59 -1.72
CA ASP A 80 -1.55 -10.23 -1.21
C ASP A 80 -1.82 -10.14 0.30
N MET A 81 -2.82 -10.89 0.80
CA MET A 81 -3.08 -10.99 2.25
C MET A 81 -1.87 -11.56 2.99
N ALA A 82 -1.26 -12.62 2.46
CA ALA A 82 -0.05 -13.18 3.07
C ALA A 82 1.09 -12.13 3.14
N GLY A 83 1.28 -11.34 2.09
CA GLY A 83 2.24 -10.23 2.05
C GLY A 83 1.92 -9.12 3.05
N ALA A 84 0.67 -8.71 3.16
CA ALA A 84 0.23 -7.70 4.12
C ALA A 84 0.43 -8.14 5.57
N ILE A 85 0.04 -9.38 5.91
CA ILE A 85 0.22 -9.98 7.24
C ILE A 85 1.71 -10.08 7.60
N ALA A 86 2.53 -10.55 6.66
CA ALA A 86 3.98 -10.62 6.85
C ALA A 86 4.59 -9.24 7.11
N CYS A 87 4.11 -8.20 6.42
CA CYS A 87 4.53 -6.82 6.63
C CYS A 87 4.22 -6.34 8.06
N PHE A 88 3.00 -6.53 8.56
CA PHE A 88 2.65 -6.17 9.93
C PHE A 88 3.49 -6.93 10.96
N ARG A 89 3.70 -8.24 10.78
CA ARG A 89 4.58 -9.05 11.66
C ARG A 89 6.01 -8.53 11.65
N TYR A 90 6.56 -8.30 10.47
CA TYR A 90 7.93 -7.79 10.32
C TYR A 90 8.11 -6.44 11.01
N GLN A 91 7.21 -5.48 10.76
CA GLN A 91 7.29 -4.16 11.37
C GLN A 91 7.10 -4.19 12.88
N ALA A 92 6.21 -5.06 13.38
CA ALA A 92 6.06 -5.28 14.82
C ALA A 92 7.35 -5.82 15.44
N GLU A 93 8.02 -6.78 14.78
CA GLU A 93 9.28 -7.34 15.24
C GLU A 93 10.44 -6.34 15.20
N CYS A 94 10.39 -5.34 14.31
CA CYS A 94 11.41 -4.29 14.22
C CYS A 94 11.38 -3.29 15.39
N ILE A 95 10.24 -3.14 16.10
CA ILE A 95 10.04 -2.08 17.10
C ILE A 95 11.14 -2.07 18.19
N ASP A 96 11.53 -3.23 18.67
CA ASP A 96 12.53 -3.39 19.73
C ASP A 96 13.95 -3.61 19.21
N LYS A 97 14.18 -3.39 17.91
CA LYS A 97 15.47 -3.58 17.22
C LYS A 97 16.00 -2.30 16.57
N LEU A 98 15.28 -1.20 16.66
CA LEU A 98 15.70 0.12 16.16
C LEU A 98 16.36 0.89 17.29
N TYR A 99 17.68 0.75 17.40
CA TYR A 99 18.46 1.41 18.43
C TYR A 99 18.79 2.87 18.08
N GLY A 100 19.04 3.69 19.10
CA GLY A 100 19.75 4.95 18.98
C GLY A 100 21.25 4.73 18.83
N GLU A 101 21.99 5.82 18.71
CA GLU A 101 23.45 5.81 18.55
C GLU A 101 24.09 6.73 19.58
N VAL A 102 25.30 6.39 20.00
CA VAL A 102 26.17 7.28 20.76
C VAL A 102 27.20 7.87 19.79
N ALA A 103 27.12 9.17 19.57
CA ALA A 103 28.05 9.84 18.66
C ALA A 103 29.41 10.11 19.36
N PRO A 104 30.55 10.07 18.63
CA PRO A 104 31.84 10.35 19.21
C PRO A 104 31.94 11.83 19.61
N THR A 105 32.39 12.05 20.86
CA THR A 105 32.62 13.38 21.45
C THR A 105 33.89 13.35 22.29
N GLY A 106 34.36 14.53 22.74
CA GLY A 106 35.39 14.59 23.78
C GLY A 106 34.86 14.13 25.13
N GLU A 107 35.79 13.92 26.10
CA GLU A 107 35.48 13.40 27.43
C GLU A 107 34.45 14.25 28.20
N GLU A 108 34.29 15.51 27.86
CA GLU A 108 33.41 16.46 28.55
C GLU A 108 31.94 16.42 28.08
N ALA A 109 31.60 15.61 27.04
CA ALA A 109 30.29 15.60 26.46
C ALA A 109 29.81 14.19 26.12
N LEU A 110 28.51 13.97 26.16
CA LEU A 110 27.82 12.77 25.67
C LEU A 110 26.78 13.19 24.62
N ALA A 111 26.95 12.74 23.37
CA ALA A 111 25.98 12.99 22.30
C ALA A 111 25.23 11.69 21.96
N LEU A 112 23.90 11.78 21.98
CA LEU A 112 23.00 10.68 21.68
C LEU A 112 22.17 11.01 20.44
N VAL A 113 22.03 10.05 19.54
CA VAL A 113 21.08 10.09 18.43
C VAL A 113 19.87 9.23 18.81
N LEU A 114 18.75 9.86 19.04
CA LEU A 114 17.49 9.19 19.39
C LEU A 114 16.58 9.09 18.18
N ARG A 115 15.82 8.01 18.09
CA ARG A 115 14.78 7.82 17.07
C ARG A 115 13.43 8.11 17.68
N GLU A 116 12.74 9.11 17.14
CA GLU A 116 11.44 9.56 17.61
C GLU A 116 10.38 9.46 16.50
N PRO A 117 9.10 9.24 16.83
CA PRO A 117 8.03 9.29 15.84
C PRO A 117 7.89 10.71 15.27
N LEU A 118 7.49 10.80 14.01
CA LEU A 118 7.33 12.08 13.30
C LEU A 118 6.12 12.89 13.79
N GLY A 119 5.04 12.20 14.16
CA GLY A 119 3.78 12.84 14.53
C GLY A 119 2.58 12.24 13.81
N VAL A 120 1.88 13.04 13.01
CA VAL A 120 0.74 12.64 12.19
C VAL A 120 1.22 12.32 10.78
N VAL A 121 1.00 11.08 10.35
CA VAL A 121 1.34 10.61 9.01
C VAL A 121 0.05 10.44 8.19
N ALA A 122 -0.07 11.15 7.08
CA ALA A 122 -1.10 10.89 6.08
C ALA A 122 -0.60 9.89 5.04
N SER A 123 -1.32 8.80 4.88
CA SER A 123 -1.01 7.74 3.90
C SER A 123 -2.08 7.73 2.82
N ILE A 124 -1.68 7.83 1.54
CA ILE A 124 -2.59 7.78 0.39
C ILE A 124 -2.17 6.60 -0.47
N VAL A 125 -3.08 5.65 -0.69
CA VAL A 125 -2.78 4.39 -1.36
C VAL A 125 -3.62 4.19 -2.62
N PRO A 126 -3.10 3.46 -3.63
CA PRO A 126 -3.79 3.15 -4.87
C PRO A 126 -4.79 2.01 -4.70
N TRP A 127 -5.43 1.67 -5.82
CA TRP A 127 -6.49 0.66 -5.89
C TRP A 127 -6.02 -0.75 -6.28
N ASN A 128 -4.82 -0.89 -6.86
CA ASN A 128 -4.41 -2.15 -7.49
C ASN A 128 -3.93 -3.26 -6.52
N PHE A 129 -3.50 -2.90 -5.33
CA PHE A 129 -3.16 -3.80 -4.22
C PHE A 129 -3.68 -3.20 -2.89
N PRO A 130 -5.00 -3.17 -2.67
CA PRO A 130 -5.60 -2.33 -1.63
C PRO A 130 -5.02 -2.56 -0.24
N LEU A 131 -5.16 -3.76 0.31
CA LEU A 131 -4.66 -4.04 1.66
C LEU A 131 -3.14 -4.14 1.73
N MET A 132 -2.48 -4.66 0.69
CA MET A 132 -1.02 -4.78 0.69
C MET A 132 -0.34 -3.41 0.68
N MET A 133 -0.78 -2.46 -0.16
CA MET A 133 -0.24 -1.09 -0.17
C MET A 133 -0.57 -0.34 1.12
N THR A 134 -1.74 -0.59 1.69
CA THR A 134 -2.10 -0.10 3.01
C THR A 134 -1.12 -0.60 4.08
N ALA A 135 -0.84 -1.89 4.11
CA ALA A 135 0.10 -2.48 5.08
C ALA A 135 1.51 -1.87 4.95
N TRP A 136 2.00 -1.67 3.74
CA TRP A 136 3.33 -1.09 3.51
C TRP A 136 3.50 0.36 4.00
N LYS A 137 2.40 1.11 4.10
CA LYS A 137 2.41 2.50 4.62
C LYS A 137 2.07 2.55 6.11
N VAL A 138 1.03 1.81 6.52
CA VAL A 138 0.47 1.91 7.87
C VAL A 138 1.31 1.16 8.89
N ALA A 139 1.77 -0.06 8.57
CA ALA A 139 2.49 -0.88 9.54
C ALA A 139 3.79 -0.21 10.04
N PRO A 140 4.71 0.29 9.18
CA PRO A 140 5.92 0.97 9.66
C PRO A 140 5.61 2.28 10.40
N ALA A 141 4.61 3.05 9.96
CA ALA A 141 4.23 4.29 10.61
C ALA A 141 3.71 4.05 12.03
N LEU A 142 2.82 3.06 12.22
CA LEU A 142 2.33 2.65 13.54
C LEU A 142 3.44 2.06 14.40
N ALA A 143 4.30 1.21 13.82
CA ALA A 143 5.43 0.62 14.54
C ALA A 143 6.38 1.68 15.10
N ALA A 144 6.61 2.75 14.36
CA ALA A 144 7.42 3.89 14.82
C ALA A 144 6.73 4.76 15.90
N GLY A 145 5.43 4.57 16.16
CA GLY A 145 4.68 5.31 17.17
C GLY A 145 3.91 6.53 16.65
N ASN A 146 3.76 6.68 15.35
CA ASN A 146 2.98 7.75 14.75
C ASN A 146 1.47 7.52 14.87
N SER A 147 0.69 8.61 14.78
CA SER A 147 -0.73 8.54 14.41
C SER A 147 -0.85 8.56 12.89
N VAL A 148 -1.75 7.73 12.33
CA VAL A 148 -1.86 7.51 10.88
C VAL A 148 -3.28 7.80 10.40
N ILE A 149 -3.39 8.61 9.36
CA ILE A 149 -4.61 8.84 8.60
C ILE A 149 -4.43 8.21 7.23
N LEU A 150 -5.23 7.21 6.92
CA LEU A 150 -5.20 6.51 5.64
C LEU A 150 -6.32 7.00 4.73
N LYS A 151 -5.96 7.45 3.53
CA LYS A 151 -6.88 7.66 2.43
C LYS A 151 -6.74 6.51 1.42
N PRO A 152 -7.61 5.51 1.41
CA PRO A 152 -7.63 4.49 0.37
C PRO A 152 -8.10 5.08 -0.97
N SER A 153 -7.88 4.36 -2.06
CA SER A 153 -8.54 4.72 -3.32
C SER A 153 -10.06 4.62 -3.19
N GLU A 154 -10.77 5.52 -3.84
CA GLU A 154 -12.24 5.48 -3.97
C GLU A 154 -12.73 4.24 -4.72
N LYS A 155 -11.87 3.62 -5.52
CA LYS A 155 -12.17 2.41 -6.30
C LYS A 155 -12.12 1.13 -5.47
N SER A 156 -11.35 1.11 -4.36
CA SER A 156 -11.13 -0.10 -3.55
C SER A 156 -10.92 0.22 -2.06
N PRO A 157 -11.93 0.76 -1.36
CA PRO A 157 -11.79 1.17 0.03
C PRO A 157 -12.13 0.09 1.07
N LEU A 158 -12.80 -1.01 0.68
CA LEU A 158 -13.49 -1.88 1.64
C LEU A 158 -12.55 -2.61 2.60
N SER A 159 -11.45 -3.17 2.10
CA SER A 159 -10.47 -3.86 2.96
C SER A 159 -9.74 -2.92 3.91
N ALA A 160 -9.50 -1.66 3.51
CA ALA A 160 -8.93 -0.63 4.38
C ALA A 160 -9.89 -0.25 5.53
N LEU A 161 -11.18 -0.13 5.26
CA LEU A 161 -12.21 0.10 6.28
C LEU A 161 -12.28 -1.08 7.26
N ARG A 162 -12.22 -2.32 6.75
CA ARG A 162 -12.19 -3.51 7.59
C ARG A 162 -10.93 -3.57 8.46
N LEU A 163 -9.77 -3.18 7.92
CA LEU A 163 -8.52 -3.06 8.69
C LEU A 163 -8.67 -2.12 9.89
N ALA A 164 -9.36 -0.98 9.74
CA ALA A 164 -9.56 -0.05 10.85
C ALA A 164 -10.36 -0.69 12.01
N ALA A 165 -11.37 -1.49 11.71
CA ALA A 165 -12.13 -2.24 12.71
C ALA A 165 -11.24 -3.26 13.43
N LEU A 166 -10.44 -4.04 12.69
CA LEU A 166 -9.50 -5.01 13.26
C LEU A 166 -8.39 -4.35 14.08
N ALA A 167 -7.91 -3.18 13.67
CA ALA A 167 -6.92 -2.41 14.42
C ALA A 167 -7.46 -1.97 15.79
N ARG A 168 -8.72 -1.54 15.85
CA ARG A 168 -9.41 -1.23 17.11
C ARG A 168 -9.54 -2.48 17.99
N GLU A 169 -9.94 -3.62 17.40
CA GLU A 169 -10.04 -4.89 18.11
C GLU A 169 -8.68 -5.37 18.65
N ALA A 170 -7.59 -5.11 17.92
CA ALA A 170 -6.23 -5.39 18.36
C ALA A 170 -5.77 -4.53 19.54
N GLY A 171 -6.49 -3.44 19.84
CA GLY A 171 -6.19 -2.54 20.95
C GLY A 171 -5.42 -1.27 20.56
N LEU A 172 -5.48 -0.85 19.29
CA LEU A 172 -5.00 0.49 18.94
C LEU A 172 -5.90 1.55 19.58
N PRO A 173 -5.32 2.56 20.25
CA PRO A 173 -6.10 3.64 20.85
C PRO A 173 -6.87 4.46 19.82
N PRO A 174 -8.03 5.03 20.17
CA PRO A 174 -8.78 5.94 19.30
C PRO A 174 -7.90 7.11 18.79
N GLY A 175 -8.09 7.48 17.52
CA GLY A 175 -7.33 8.56 16.88
C GLY A 175 -5.95 8.16 16.34
N VAL A 176 -5.38 7.03 16.78
CA VAL A 176 -4.05 6.56 16.33
C VAL A 176 -4.10 6.05 14.89
N PHE A 177 -5.18 5.39 14.50
CA PHE A 177 -5.38 4.95 13.11
C PHE A 177 -6.80 5.29 12.66
N GLN A 178 -6.90 6.02 11.54
CA GLN A 178 -8.16 6.47 10.96
C GLN A 178 -8.15 6.22 9.46
N VAL A 179 -9.30 5.86 8.89
CA VAL A 179 -9.48 5.65 7.45
C VAL A 179 -10.51 6.66 6.93
N LEU A 180 -10.11 7.48 5.97
CA LEU A 180 -10.92 8.51 5.33
C LEU A 180 -11.14 8.15 3.85
N PRO A 181 -12.21 7.43 3.50
CA PRO A 181 -12.56 7.21 2.10
C PRO A 181 -13.01 8.51 1.45
N GLY A 182 -12.80 8.63 0.15
CA GLY A 182 -13.15 9.84 -0.61
C GLY A 182 -12.15 10.09 -1.73
N PHE A 183 -12.38 11.18 -2.48
CA PHE A 183 -11.61 11.46 -3.67
C PHE A 183 -10.26 12.15 -3.38
N GLY A 184 -9.29 11.87 -4.26
CA GLY A 184 -7.95 12.46 -4.14
C GLY A 184 -7.94 13.99 -4.21
N HIS A 185 -8.82 14.58 -5.05
CA HIS A 185 -8.91 16.03 -5.24
C HIS A 185 -9.67 16.75 -4.11
N THR A 186 -10.36 16.04 -3.24
CA THR A 186 -11.04 16.56 -2.04
C THR A 186 -10.23 16.24 -0.78
N VAL A 187 -10.53 15.12 -0.10
CA VAL A 187 -9.89 14.73 1.15
C VAL A 187 -8.38 14.53 1.00
N GLY A 188 -7.91 13.95 -0.12
CA GLY A 188 -6.48 13.77 -0.38
C GLY A 188 -5.71 15.09 -0.45
N LYS A 189 -6.26 16.08 -1.18
CA LYS A 189 -5.72 17.44 -1.24
C LYS A 189 -5.73 18.13 0.12
N ALA A 190 -6.83 18.02 0.88
CA ALA A 190 -6.95 18.61 2.21
C ALA A 190 -5.88 18.06 3.16
N LEU A 191 -5.66 16.75 3.21
CA LEU A 191 -4.60 16.13 4.00
C LEU A 191 -3.20 16.62 3.58
N ALA A 192 -2.95 16.74 2.27
CA ALA A 192 -1.65 17.17 1.76
C ALA A 192 -1.33 18.64 2.07
N LEU A 193 -2.35 19.52 2.09
CA LEU A 193 -2.23 20.94 2.45
C LEU A 193 -2.25 21.18 3.96
N SER A 194 -2.71 20.23 4.76
CA SER A 194 -2.89 20.42 6.21
C SER A 194 -1.56 20.74 6.90
N MET A 195 -1.53 21.80 7.70
CA MET A 195 -0.40 22.17 8.57
C MET A 195 -0.19 21.19 9.74
N GLY A 196 -1.23 20.40 10.08
CA GLY A 196 -1.18 19.42 11.17
C GLY A 196 -0.69 18.03 10.77
N VAL A 197 -0.35 17.81 9.50
CA VAL A 197 0.26 16.59 8.98
C VAL A 197 1.77 16.77 8.88
N ASP A 198 2.56 15.90 9.50
CA ASP A 198 4.03 15.98 9.57
C ASP A 198 4.73 15.21 8.42
N CYS A 199 4.05 14.21 7.88
CA CYS A 199 4.59 13.37 6.80
C CYS A 199 3.47 12.88 5.89
N LEU A 200 3.76 12.82 4.58
CA LEU A 200 2.88 12.27 3.57
C LEU A 200 3.55 11.06 2.90
N ALA A 201 2.91 9.90 2.98
CA ALA A 201 3.32 8.68 2.30
C ALA A 201 2.31 8.35 1.18
N PHE A 202 2.78 8.27 -0.05
CA PHE A 202 1.94 8.11 -1.23
C PHE A 202 2.39 6.93 -2.08
N THR A 203 1.43 6.22 -2.66
CA THR A 203 1.64 5.35 -3.82
C THR A 203 0.54 5.62 -4.85
N GLY A 204 0.93 5.83 -6.11
CA GLY A 204 0.00 6.11 -7.19
C GLY A 204 0.68 6.67 -8.45
N SER A 205 -0.04 7.54 -9.19
CA SER A 205 0.51 8.11 -10.43
C SER A 205 1.60 9.15 -10.18
N THR A 206 2.59 9.23 -11.09
CA THR A 206 3.63 10.27 -11.05
C THR A 206 3.04 11.69 -11.10
N ALA A 207 1.94 11.89 -11.84
CA ALA A 207 1.27 13.18 -11.91
C ALA A 207 0.74 13.61 -10.53
N THR A 208 0.07 12.71 -9.82
CA THR A 208 -0.42 12.96 -8.46
C THR A 208 0.75 13.17 -7.49
N GLY A 209 1.82 12.37 -7.59
CA GLY A 209 3.02 12.54 -6.76
C GLY A 209 3.63 13.95 -6.87
N LYS A 210 3.77 14.47 -8.10
CA LYS A 210 4.21 15.85 -8.34
C LYS A 210 3.29 16.88 -7.70
N GLN A 211 1.97 16.66 -7.78
CA GLN A 211 0.99 17.56 -7.17
C GLN A 211 1.06 17.54 -5.62
N LEU A 212 1.29 16.38 -5.02
CA LEU A 212 1.47 16.27 -3.57
C LEU A 212 2.73 16.98 -3.08
N MET A 213 3.82 16.94 -3.84
CA MET A 213 5.01 17.76 -3.55
C MET A 213 4.72 19.26 -3.61
N GLN A 214 3.92 19.71 -4.59
CA GLN A 214 3.49 21.12 -4.65
C GLN A 214 2.67 21.51 -3.42
N TYR A 215 1.73 20.66 -2.98
CA TYR A 215 0.93 20.91 -1.78
C TYR A 215 1.78 20.93 -0.50
N ALA A 216 2.79 20.06 -0.39
CA ALA A 216 3.73 20.11 0.72
C ALA A 216 4.53 21.43 0.75
N GLY A 217 4.96 21.91 -0.42
CA GLY A 217 5.62 23.22 -0.57
C GLY A 217 4.72 24.42 -0.27
N GLN A 218 3.41 24.30 -0.49
CA GLN A 218 2.40 25.32 -0.18
C GLN A 218 1.96 25.32 1.29
N SER A 219 2.38 24.32 2.06
CA SER A 219 2.01 24.16 3.47
C SER A 219 3.23 24.25 4.40
N ASN A 220 3.51 23.25 5.20
CA ASN A 220 4.56 23.22 6.21
C ASN A 220 5.88 22.57 5.75
N LEU A 221 6.09 22.35 4.47
CA LEU A 221 7.26 21.64 3.92
C LEU A 221 7.41 20.20 4.48
N LYS A 222 6.28 19.54 4.79
CA LYS A 222 6.30 18.16 5.29
C LYS A 222 7.05 17.23 4.36
N ARG A 223 7.66 16.20 4.92
CA ARG A 223 8.30 15.15 4.11
C ARG A 223 7.27 14.40 3.29
N VAL A 224 7.60 14.15 2.02
CA VAL A 224 6.76 13.40 1.08
C VAL A 224 7.55 12.22 0.57
N TYR A 225 7.04 11.01 0.83
CA TYR A 225 7.57 9.75 0.31
C TYR A 225 6.67 9.27 -0.81
N LEU A 226 7.23 9.11 -2.00
CA LEU A 226 6.50 8.81 -3.22
C LEU A 226 6.93 7.46 -3.78
N GLU A 227 5.95 6.56 -3.97
CA GLU A 227 6.05 5.38 -4.79
C GLU A 227 5.18 5.60 -6.02
N CYS A 228 5.76 5.58 -7.21
CA CYS A 228 5.08 5.93 -8.45
C CYS A 228 5.18 4.80 -9.46
N GLY A 229 4.32 4.87 -10.48
CA GLY A 229 4.34 3.95 -11.61
C GLY A 229 5.55 4.17 -12.52
N GLY A 230 5.76 3.20 -13.39
CA GLY A 230 6.85 3.23 -14.36
C GLY A 230 6.51 2.44 -15.62
N LYS A 231 7.53 2.33 -16.49
CA LYS A 231 7.54 1.47 -17.67
C LYS A 231 8.82 0.65 -17.63
N SER A 232 8.86 -0.35 -16.74
CA SER A 232 10.05 -1.15 -16.47
C SER A 232 10.49 -1.95 -17.71
N PRO A 233 11.80 -1.97 -18.04
CA PRO A 233 12.32 -2.82 -19.10
C PRO A 233 12.39 -4.27 -18.65
N ASN A 234 12.04 -5.19 -19.54
CA ASN A 234 12.30 -6.60 -19.46
C ASN A 234 13.26 -6.94 -20.60
N ILE A 235 14.51 -7.31 -20.28
CA ILE A 235 15.60 -7.39 -21.26
C ILE A 235 16.01 -8.85 -21.44
N VAL A 236 16.02 -9.33 -22.69
CA VAL A 236 16.34 -10.72 -23.06
C VAL A 236 17.42 -10.76 -24.11
N PHE A 237 18.56 -11.40 -23.79
CA PHE A 237 19.69 -11.63 -24.69
C PHE A 237 19.71 -13.07 -25.21
N ALA A 238 20.41 -13.29 -26.32
CA ALA A 238 20.51 -14.60 -27.01
C ALA A 238 21.23 -15.68 -26.20
N ASP A 239 22.08 -15.31 -25.26
CA ASP A 239 22.79 -16.23 -24.37
C ASP A 239 21.93 -16.79 -23.22
N CYS A 240 20.65 -16.44 -23.20
CA CYS A 240 19.70 -16.97 -22.23
C CYS A 240 19.54 -18.49 -22.39
N LYS A 241 19.79 -19.27 -21.32
CA LYS A 241 19.82 -20.72 -21.33
C LYS A 241 18.46 -21.39 -21.55
N ASP A 242 17.36 -20.74 -21.20
CA ASP A 242 16.00 -21.29 -21.24
C ASP A 242 15.02 -20.22 -21.68
N LEU A 243 14.90 -20.01 -22.98
CA LEU A 243 14.01 -19.02 -23.58
C LEU A 243 12.54 -19.31 -23.27
N GLY A 244 12.13 -20.59 -23.20
CA GLY A 244 10.74 -20.95 -22.89
C GLY A 244 10.32 -20.53 -21.48
N ARG A 245 11.19 -20.74 -20.50
CA ARG A 245 10.94 -20.25 -19.14
C ARG A 245 10.93 -18.74 -19.07
N VAL A 246 11.87 -18.08 -19.74
CA VAL A 246 11.93 -16.61 -19.76
C VAL A 246 10.72 -16.02 -20.48
N ALA A 247 10.21 -16.64 -21.55
CA ALA A 247 8.99 -16.21 -22.22
C ALA A 247 7.75 -16.28 -21.30
N LYS A 248 7.61 -17.36 -20.52
CA LYS A 248 6.57 -17.47 -19.49
C LYS A 248 6.67 -16.36 -18.43
N HIS A 249 7.89 -16.09 -17.96
CA HIS A 249 8.11 -14.99 -17.00
C HIS A 249 7.85 -13.62 -17.62
N ALA A 250 8.20 -13.41 -18.90
CA ALA A 250 7.93 -12.15 -19.59
C ALA A 250 6.43 -11.92 -19.76
N ALA A 251 5.65 -12.95 -20.12
CA ALA A 251 4.19 -12.87 -20.16
C ALA A 251 3.60 -12.61 -18.76
N ALA A 252 4.01 -13.36 -17.74
CA ALA A 252 3.54 -13.16 -16.38
C ALA A 252 3.90 -11.77 -15.83
N ALA A 253 5.07 -11.22 -16.17
CA ALA A 253 5.52 -9.88 -15.72
C ALA A 253 4.66 -8.73 -16.23
N ILE A 254 3.84 -8.94 -17.26
CA ILE A 254 2.91 -7.94 -17.77
C ILE A 254 1.44 -8.28 -17.48
N PHE A 255 1.05 -9.55 -17.53
CA PHE A 255 -0.35 -9.95 -17.37
C PHE A 255 -0.75 -10.22 -15.91
N HIS A 256 0.21 -10.40 -15.00
CA HIS A 256 -0.09 -10.49 -13.57
C HIS A 256 -0.91 -9.28 -13.10
N ASN A 257 -1.93 -9.53 -12.28
CA ASN A 257 -2.85 -8.49 -11.79
C ASN A 257 -3.43 -7.63 -12.93
N GLN A 258 -3.82 -8.24 -14.05
CA GLN A 258 -4.39 -7.60 -15.26
C GLN A 258 -3.46 -6.53 -15.89
N GLY A 259 -2.14 -6.57 -15.60
CA GLY A 259 -1.18 -5.54 -15.99
C GLY A 259 -1.21 -4.28 -15.10
N GLU A 260 -2.04 -4.27 -14.08
CA GLU A 260 -2.26 -3.16 -13.15
C GLU A 260 -1.20 -3.09 -12.06
N VAL A 261 0.08 -3.13 -12.46
CA VAL A 261 1.25 -3.23 -11.56
C VAL A 261 2.25 -2.11 -11.87
N CYS A 262 2.65 -1.37 -10.84
CA CYS A 262 3.58 -0.24 -10.97
C CYS A 262 4.96 -0.64 -11.55
N ILE A 263 5.39 -1.87 -11.29
CA ILE A 263 6.68 -2.43 -11.76
C ILE A 263 6.52 -3.40 -12.95
N ALA A 264 5.34 -3.45 -13.59
CA ALA A 264 5.12 -4.34 -14.73
C ALA A 264 6.21 -4.22 -15.80
N GLY A 265 6.69 -5.35 -16.32
CA GLY A 265 7.69 -5.44 -17.38
C GLY A 265 7.14 -5.03 -18.74
N SER A 266 6.61 -3.81 -18.82
CA SER A 266 5.80 -3.33 -19.96
C SER A 266 6.59 -2.96 -21.21
N ARG A 267 7.94 -2.99 -21.15
CA ARG A 267 8.82 -2.80 -22.30
C ARG A 267 9.69 -4.04 -22.49
N LEU A 268 9.30 -4.88 -23.43
CA LEU A 268 10.08 -6.08 -23.76
C LEU A 268 11.17 -5.73 -24.80
N LEU A 269 12.42 -5.76 -24.37
CA LEU A 269 13.62 -5.50 -25.17
C LEU A 269 14.32 -6.83 -25.46
N VAL A 270 14.29 -7.26 -26.71
CA VAL A 270 14.81 -8.58 -27.12
C VAL A 270 15.91 -8.40 -28.14
N GLU A 271 17.01 -9.13 -27.99
CA GLU A 271 18.08 -9.17 -28.97
C GLU A 271 17.55 -9.62 -30.33
N ASN A 272 17.94 -8.92 -31.41
CA ASN A 272 17.36 -9.16 -32.74
C ASN A 272 17.50 -10.60 -33.24
N SER A 273 18.58 -11.28 -32.88
CA SER A 273 18.87 -12.69 -33.34
C SER A 273 17.83 -13.69 -32.86
N ILE A 274 17.14 -13.44 -31.76
CA ILE A 274 16.15 -14.33 -31.14
C ILE A 274 14.72 -13.76 -31.15
N ARG A 275 14.53 -12.55 -31.66
CA ARG A 275 13.30 -11.76 -31.48
C ARG A 275 12.04 -12.51 -31.87
N GLU A 276 11.98 -13.00 -33.13
CA GLU A 276 10.77 -13.66 -33.66
C GLU A 276 10.43 -14.94 -32.85
N ALA A 277 11.42 -15.84 -32.69
CA ALA A 277 11.22 -17.06 -31.94
C ALA A 277 10.85 -16.84 -30.47
N PHE A 278 11.34 -15.75 -29.85
CA PHE A 278 11.02 -15.42 -28.48
C PHE A 278 9.60 -14.85 -28.37
N ILE A 279 9.19 -13.98 -29.29
CA ILE A 279 7.83 -13.43 -29.34
C ILE A 279 6.81 -14.55 -29.50
N ASP A 280 7.04 -15.53 -30.40
CA ASP A 280 6.16 -16.68 -30.57
C ASP A 280 5.98 -17.47 -29.25
N GLN A 281 7.06 -17.65 -28.48
CA GLN A 281 6.98 -18.30 -27.17
C GLN A 281 6.22 -17.47 -26.12
N VAL A 282 6.37 -16.14 -26.14
CA VAL A 282 5.60 -15.24 -25.26
C VAL A 282 4.10 -15.29 -25.59
N LEU A 283 3.75 -15.28 -26.89
CA LEU A 283 2.36 -15.40 -27.35
C LEU A 283 1.74 -16.74 -26.96
N GLU A 284 2.52 -17.86 -27.08
CA GLU A 284 2.05 -19.16 -26.62
C GLU A 284 1.82 -19.20 -25.12
N ALA A 285 2.74 -18.64 -24.33
CA ALA A 285 2.58 -18.55 -22.88
C ALA A 285 1.35 -17.70 -22.48
N ALA A 286 1.06 -16.64 -23.22
CA ALA A 286 -0.07 -15.73 -22.96
C ALA A 286 -1.45 -16.37 -23.21
N LYS A 287 -1.53 -17.45 -24.02
CA LYS A 287 -2.80 -18.17 -24.26
C LYS A 287 -3.45 -18.68 -22.98
N GLY A 288 -2.66 -19.06 -21.97
CA GLY A 288 -3.14 -19.51 -20.68
C GLY A 288 -3.46 -18.35 -19.70
N MET A 289 -3.26 -17.10 -20.09
CA MET A 289 -3.40 -15.92 -19.23
C MET A 289 -4.59 -15.08 -19.68
N GLN A 290 -5.75 -15.74 -19.87
CA GLN A 290 -6.96 -15.06 -20.31
C GLN A 290 -7.76 -14.52 -19.12
N PRO A 291 -8.53 -13.42 -19.32
CA PRO A 291 -9.49 -12.94 -18.31
C PRO A 291 -10.57 -13.99 -18.04
N GLY A 292 -10.91 -14.15 -16.76
CA GLY A 292 -11.96 -15.05 -16.28
C GLY A 292 -12.71 -14.46 -15.12
N ASP A 293 -13.60 -15.25 -14.52
CA ASP A 293 -14.30 -14.88 -13.29
C ASP A 293 -13.27 -14.68 -12.15
N PRO A 294 -13.20 -13.49 -11.53
CA PRO A 294 -12.28 -13.26 -10.41
C PRO A 294 -12.47 -14.20 -9.22
N LEU A 295 -13.66 -14.77 -9.05
CA LEU A 295 -13.99 -15.71 -7.99
C LEU A 295 -13.60 -17.15 -8.31
N ASP A 296 -13.32 -17.47 -9.58
CA ASP A 296 -12.80 -18.77 -9.98
C ASP A 296 -11.30 -18.86 -9.62
N PRO A 297 -10.89 -19.82 -8.76
CA PRO A 297 -9.51 -20.00 -8.38
C PRO A 297 -8.55 -20.36 -9.54
N GLU A 298 -9.08 -20.85 -10.66
CA GLU A 298 -8.30 -21.17 -11.86
C GLU A 298 -8.06 -19.94 -12.77
N SER A 299 -8.73 -18.81 -12.53
CA SER A 299 -8.56 -17.59 -13.30
C SER A 299 -7.18 -16.97 -13.07
N PHE A 300 -6.40 -16.76 -14.14
CA PHE A 300 -5.13 -16.06 -14.08
C PHE A 300 -5.27 -14.54 -14.01
N MET A 301 -6.19 -14.00 -14.78
CA MET A 301 -6.56 -12.57 -14.77
C MET A 301 -8.04 -12.43 -14.45
N GLY A 302 -8.37 -11.34 -13.76
CA GLY A 302 -9.75 -10.96 -13.49
C GLY A 302 -10.21 -9.80 -14.36
N ALA A 303 -11.10 -8.95 -13.83
CA ALA A 303 -11.59 -7.77 -14.50
C ALA A 303 -10.64 -6.58 -14.33
N ILE A 304 -10.57 -5.70 -15.31
CA ILE A 304 -9.96 -4.37 -15.19
C ILE A 304 -10.81 -3.52 -14.25
N VAL A 305 -10.17 -2.73 -13.39
CA VAL A 305 -10.85 -2.02 -12.29
C VAL A 305 -11.98 -1.07 -12.74
N ASP A 306 -11.85 -0.44 -13.89
CA ASP A 306 -12.88 0.41 -14.52
C ASP A 306 -12.56 0.70 -15.98
N GLU A 307 -13.51 1.36 -16.67
CA GLU A 307 -13.39 1.72 -18.08
C GLU A 307 -12.24 2.71 -18.36
N ALA A 308 -11.91 3.58 -17.40
CA ALA A 308 -10.85 4.58 -17.58
C ALA A 308 -9.45 3.97 -17.58
N GLN A 309 -9.25 2.84 -16.86
CA GLN A 309 -7.99 2.09 -16.85
C GLN A 309 -7.77 1.36 -18.17
#